data_54f3b6625038f0d3dca42948e074731d
#
_entry.id   54f3b6625038f0d3dca42948e074731d
#
_cell.length_a   1.000
_cell.length_b   1.000
_cell.length_c   1.000
_cell.angle_alpha   90.00
_cell.angle_beta   90.00
_cell.angle_gamma   90.00
#
_symmetry.space_group_name_H-M   'P 1'
#
loop_
_entity.id
_entity.type
_entity.pdbx_description
1 polymer ?
#
loop_
_entity_poly.entity_id
_entity_poly.type
_entity_poly.pdbx_seq_one_letter_code
_entity_poly.pdbx_strand_id
1 'polypeptide(L)'
;EVINHEITIPDIPINIWFNVIIRCENTKFDVYINGNLARSIKLKGVPKQNYGNVYVASHGGFEGNLSNLWYWNYALGTKAIQDIVTQGPNTTPVDSSITVNNNYWDYLSLRWYFNDTGHTYINPRQHNNKIHNY
;
A
#
# COMPACT_ATOMS: atom_id res chain seq x y z
N GLU A 1 -11.45 -21.67 -14.88
CA GLU A 1 -12.29 -21.60 -13.66
C GLU A 1 -11.62 -20.69 -12.64
N VAL A 2 -12.37 -19.73 -12.07
CA VAL A 2 -11.88 -18.85 -11.00
C VAL A 2 -12.34 -19.45 -9.68
N ILE A 3 -11.38 -19.79 -8.82
CA ILE A 3 -11.65 -20.31 -7.49
C ILE A 3 -11.54 -19.17 -6.50
N ASN A 4 -12.63 -18.85 -5.83
CA ASN A 4 -12.66 -17.86 -4.77
C ASN A 4 -12.24 -18.49 -3.44
N HIS A 5 -11.32 -17.84 -2.75
CA HIS A 5 -10.91 -18.19 -1.39
C HIS A 5 -11.33 -17.06 -0.45
N GLU A 6 -11.93 -17.43 0.66
CA GLU A 6 -12.32 -16.50 1.72
C GLU A 6 -11.59 -16.85 3.00
N ILE A 7 -11.14 -15.83 3.71
CA ILE A 7 -10.47 -15.97 5.00
C ILE A 7 -11.13 -15.04 6.00
N THR A 8 -11.65 -15.63 7.07
CA THR A 8 -12.19 -14.88 8.20
C THR A 8 -11.15 -14.77 9.30
N ILE A 9 -10.92 -13.57 9.78
CA ILE A 9 -10.03 -13.27 10.90
C ILE A 9 -10.89 -12.74 12.04
N PRO A 10 -11.13 -13.52 13.07
CA PRO A 10 -11.86 -13.06 14.25
C PRO A 10 -10.99 -12.20 15.15
N ASP A 11 -11.61 -11.56 16.12
CA ASP A 11 -10.94 -10.89 17.25
C ASP A 11 -9.95 -9.78 16.84
N ILE A 12 -10.30 -9.02 15.80
CA ILE A 12 -9.52 -7.84 15.42
C ILE A 12 -9.66 -6.78 16.50
N PRO A 13 -8.52 -6.18 16.97
CA PRO A 13 -8.57 -5.09 17.93
C PRO A 13 -9.38 -3.88 17.38
N ILE A 14 -10.22 -3.31 18.21
CA ILE A 14 -11.00 -2.10 17.90
C ILE A 14 -10.56 -0.93 18.78
N ASN A 15 -10.68 0.28 18.27
CA ASN A 15 -10.27 1.54 18.92
C ASN A 15 -8.76 1.65 19.23
N ILE A 16 -7.94 0.84 18.60
CA ILE A 16 -6.48 0.94 18.65
C ILE A 16 -5.89 0.73 17.27
N TRP A 17 -4.71 1.28 17.03
CA TRP A 17 -3.96 0.99 15.82
C TRP A 17 -3.53 -0.48 15.80
N PHE A 18 -3.73 -1.11 14.68
CA PHE A 18 -3.19 -2.45 14.42
C PHE A 18 -2.64 -2.53 13.00
N ASN A 19 -1.65 -3.37 12.83
CA ASN A 19 -1.00 -3.60 11.55
C ASN A 19 -1.57 -4.87 10.91
N VAL A 20 -1.88 -4.79 9.62
CA VAL A 20 -2.30 -5.94 8.81
C VAL A 20 -1.30 -6.13 7.70
N ILE A 21 -0.71 -7.33 7.61
CA ILE A 21 0.15 -7.71 6.49
C ILE A 21 -0.44 -8.93 5.81
N ILE A 22 -0.66 -8.81 4.52
CA ILE A 22 -1.07 -9.90 3.65
C ILE A 22 0.16 -10.33 2.85
N ARG A 23 0.58 -11.57 3.02
CA ARG A 23 1.74 -12.15 2.35
C ARG A 23 1.30 -13.30 1.47
N CYS A 24 1.69 -13.25 0.22
CA CYS A 24 1.45 -14.35 -0.70
C CYS A 24 2.79 -14.83 -1.27
N GLU A 25 3.05 -16.11 -1.16
CA GLU A 25 4.24 -16.76 -1.72
C GLU A 25 3.81 -18.03 -2.46
N ASN A 26 3.88 -17.99 -3.78
CA ASN A 26 3.36 -19.05 -4.64
C ASN A 26 1.87 -19.33 -4.35
N THR A 27 1.58 -20.46 -3.71
CA THR A 27 0.23 -20.87 -3.31
C THR A 27 -0.03 -20.73 -1.81
N LYS A 28 0.95 -20.22 -1.05
CA LYS A 28 0.79 -19.96 0.38
C LYS A 28 0.34 -18.53 0.60
N PHE A 29 -0.76 -18.38 1.33
CA PHE A 29 -1.35 -17.09 1.65
C PHE A 29 -1.45 -16.95 3.16
N ASP A 30 -0.71 -15.97 3.69
CA ASP A 30 -0.58 -15.71 5.11
C ASP A 30 -1.13 -14.32 5.43
N VAL A 31 -1.84 -14.21 6.55
CA VAL A 31 -2.28 -12.93 7.10
C VAL A 31 -1.69 -12.77 8.49
N TYR A 32 -1.02 -11.65 8.69
CA TYR A 32 -0.41 -11.26 9.97
C TYR A 32 -1.18 -10.08 10.56
N ILE A 33 -1.41 -10.15 11.86
CA ILE A 33 -1.95 -9.05 12.66
C ILE A 33 -0.89 -8.70 13.71
N ASN A 34 -0.45 -7.44 13.71
CA ASN A 34 0.59 -6.96 14.61
C ASN A 34 1.87 -7.85 14.59
N GLY A 35 2.24 -8.36 13.41
CA GLY A 35 3.41 -9.22 13.22
C GLY A 35 3.21 -10.69 13.60
N ASN A 36 2.07 -11.05 14.16
CA ASN A 36 1.73 -12.43 14.48
C ASN A 36 0.92 -13.07 13.36
N LEU A 37 1.23 -14.31 13.02
CA LEU A 37 0.50 -15.06 12.01
C LEU A 37 -0.92 -15.37 12.50
N ALA A 38 -1.91 -14.64 11.97
CA ALA A 38 -3.31 -14.84 12.32
C ALA A 38 -3.94 -16.00 11.55
N ARG A 39 -3.65 -16.10 10.26
CA ARG A 39 -4.16 -17.18 9.40
C ARG A 39 -3.14 -17.52 8.32
N SER A 40 -3.12 -18.80 7.95
CA SER A 40 -2.35 -19.33 6.83
C SER A 40 -3.21 -20.32 6.06
N ILE A 41 -3.32 -20.15 4.77
CA ILE A 41 -4.02 -21.11 3.91
C ILE A 41 -3.15 -21.46 2.69
N LYS A 42 -3.37 -22.64 2.17
CA LYS A 42 -2.84 -23.06 0.88
C LYS A 42 -3.90 -22.85 -0.18
N LEU A 43 -3.59 -22.01 -1.15
CA LEU A 43 -4.46 -21.79 -2.30
C LEU A 43 -4.47 -23.03 -3.20
N LYS A 44 -5.58 -23.28 -3.88
CA LYS A 44 -5.70 -24.37 -4.86
C LYS A 44 -4.93 -24.11 -6.16
N GLY A 45 -4.53 -22.88 -6.39
CA GLY A 45 -3.78 -22.47 -7.56
C GLY A 45 -3.01 -21.18 -7.32
N VAL A 46 -2.25 -20.73 -8.30
CA VAL A 46 -1.54 -19.46 -8.26
C VAL A 46 -2.58 -18.32 -8.26
N PRO A 47 -2.40 -17.29 -7.42
CA PRO A 47 -3.29 -16.13 -7.43
C PRO A 47 -3.40 -15.49 -8.80
N LYS A 48 -4.61 -15.07 -9.15
CA LYS A 48 -4.82 -14.29 -10.37
C LYS A 48 -4.11 -12.94 -10.23
N GLN A 49 -3.32 -12.61 -11.23
CA GLN A 49 -2.68 -11.30 -11.28
C GLN A 49 -3.73 -10.20 -11.50
N ASN A 50 -3.63 -9.15 -10.70
CA ASN A 50 -4.46 -7.96 -10.85
C ASN A 50 -3.77 -6.97 -11.79
N TYR A 51 -4.42 -6.65 -12.92
CA TYR A 51 -3.98 -5.61 -13.84
C TYR A 51 -4.80 -4.32 -13.70
N GLY A 52 -5.73 -4.30 -12.77
CA GLY A 52 -6.58 -3.15 -12.49
C GLY A 52 -6.10 -2.34 -11.29
N ASN A 53 -6.92 -1.39 -10.91
CA ASN A 53 -6.66 -0.54 -9.74
C ASN A 53 -6.80 -1.31 -8.43
N VAL A 54 -6.09 -0.85 -7.41
CA VAL A 54 -6.28 -1.26 -6.02
C VAL A 54 -7.15 -0.21 -5.34
N TYR A 55 -8.24 -0.66 -4.74
CA TYR A 55 -9.15 0.20 -4.00
C TYR A 55 -9.02 -0.08 -2.51
N VAL A 56 -8.88 0.98 -1.72
CA VAL A 56 -8.83 0.90 -0.27
C VAL A 56 -10.01 1.66 0.30
N ALA A 57 -10.69 1.06 1.29
CA ALA A 57 -11.87 1.63 1.92
C ALA A 57 -12.96 2.08 0.92
N SER A 58 -13.16 1.32 -0.16
CA SER A 58 -14.21 1.58 -1.14
C SER A 58 -15.61 1.31 -0.57
N HIS A 59 -16.65 1.77 -1.27
CA HIS A 59 -18.06 1.55 -0.91
C HIS A 59 -18.46 2.13 0.46
N GLY A 60 -18.01 3.35 0.76
CA GLY A 60 -18.32 4.03 1.99
C GLY A 60 -17.25 3.89 3.08
N GLY A 61 -16.27 3.04 2.85
CA GLY A 61 -15.14 2.90 3.77
C GLY A 61 -15.49 2.21 5.08
N PHE A 62 -14.76 2.57 6.11
CA PHE A 62 -15.02 2.21 7.50
C PHE A 62 -14.82 3.45 8.38
N GLU A 63 -15.45 3.46 9.52
CA GLU A 63 -15.25 4.53 10.49
C GLU A 63 -13.91 4.32 11.19
N GLY A 64 -12.90 5.15 10.83
CA GLY A 64 -11.54 5.00 11.34
C GLY A 64 -10.49 5.67 10.48
N ASN A 65 -9.24 5.44 10.81
CA ASN A 65 -8.08 6.00 10.12
C ASN A 65 -7.24 4.88 9.49
N LEU A 66 -6.64 5.18 8.34
CA LEU A 66 -5.69 4.32 7.64
C LEU A 66 -4.32 5.01 7.59
N SER A 67 -3.27 4.28 7.84
CA SER A 67 -1.90 4.77 7.78
C SER A 67 -1.02 3.78 7.03
N ASN A 68 -0.04 4.29 6.28
CA ASN A 68 1.02 3.51 5.65
C ASN A 68 0.52 2.33 4.80
N LEU A 69 -0.10 2.64 3.65
CA LEU A 69 -0.39 1.60 2.67
C LEU A 69 0.86 1.31 1.85
N TRP A 70 1.39 0.10 1.97
CA TRP A 70 2.59 -0.34 1.26
C TRP A 70 2.33 -1.59 0.42
N TYR A 71 3.02 -1.68 -0.69
CA TYR A 71 3.01 -2.83 -1.57
C TYR A 71 4.45 -3.28 -1.88
N TRP A 72 4.69 -4.57 -1.77
CA TRP A 72 5.93 -5.21 -2.19
C TRP A 72 5.63 -6.25 -3.28
N ASN A 73 6.44 -6.29 -4.30
CA ASN A 73 6.30 -7.27 -5.39
C ASN A 73 6.98 -8.62 -5.06
N TYR A 74 7.34 -8.84 -3.82
CA TYR A 74 7.93 -10.07 -3.30
C TYR A 74 7.40 -10.35 -1.89
N ALA A 75 7.48 -11.63 -1.48
CA ALA A 75 7.05 -12.04 -0.15
C ALA A 75 8.08 -11.60 0.92
N LEU A 76 7.64 -10.82 1.89
CA LEU A 76 8.48 -10.34 2.97
C LEU A 76 8.90 -11.49 3.89
N GLY A 77 10.15 -11.48 4.33
CA GLY A 77 10.64 -12.36 5.39
C GLY A 77 10.18 -11.90 6.79
N THR A 78 10.29 -12.78 7.76
CA THR A 78 9.83 -12.53 9.14
C THR A 78 10.48 -11.28 9.76
N LYS A 79 11.77 -11.06 9.53
CA LYS A 79 12.45 -9.87 10.03
C LYS A 79 11.84 -8.59 9.49
N ALA A 80 11.62 -8.51 8.19
CA ALA A 80 11.03 -7.33 7.56
C ALA A 80 9.61 -7.07 8.08
N ILE A 81 8.83 -8.13 8.32
CA ILE A 81 7.50 -8.02 8.95
C ILE A 81 7.61 -7.39 10.34
N GLN A 82 8.54 -7.85 11.16
CA GLN A 82 8.74 -7.31 12.51
C GLN A 82 9.24 -5.85 12.48
N ASP A 83 10.14 -5.53 11.57
CA ASP A 83 10.65 -4.16 11.39
C ASP A 83 9.50 -3.19 11.04
N ILE A 84 8.57 -3.58 10.14
CA ILE A 84 7.39 -2.80 9.78
C ILE A 84 6.47 -2.58 10.99
N VAL A 85 6.21 -3.62 11.76
CA VAL A 85 5.36 -3.54 12.95
C VAL A 85 5.98 -2.62 14.00
N THR A 86 7.28 -2.72 14.20
CA THR A 86 8.04 -1.90 15.15
C THR A 86 8.02 -0.42 14.75
N GLN A 87 8.03 -0.13 13.46
CA GLN A 87 7.93 1.25 12.97
C GLN A 87 6.58 1.91 13.33
N GLY A 88 5.52 1.12 13.39
CA GLY A 88 4.19 1.60 13.74
C GLY A 88 3.51 2.47 12.68
N PRO A 89 2.33 3.02 12.99
CA PRO A 89 1.60 3.89 12.09
C PRO A 89 2.23 5.27 12.00
N ASN A 90 2.14 5.91 10.85
CA ASN A 90 2.37 7.33 10.73
C ASN A 90 1.10 8.07 11.18
N THR A 91 1.15 8.69 12.32
CA THR A 91 0.03 9.46 12.91
C THR A 91 0.11 10.95 12.61
N THR A 92 1.12 11.39 11.85
CA THR A 92 1.23 12.79 11.43
C THR A 92 0.08 13.11 10.46
N PRO A 93 -0.81 14.05 10.78
CA PRO A 93 -1.86 14.44 9.84
C PRO A 93 -1.25 14.93 8.54
N VAL A 94 -1.79 14.47 7.42
CA VAL A 94 -1.47 15.07 6.14
C VAL A 94 -2.14 16.43 6.11
N ASP A 95 -1.34 17.48 6.09
CA ASP A 95 -1.85 18.83 5.91
C ASP A 95 -2.52 18.93 4.54
N SER A 96 -3.84 19.07 4.56
CA SER A 96 -4.65 19.16 3.34
C SER A 96 -4.29 20.37 2.47
N SER A 97 -3.63 21.37 3.06
CA SER A 97 -3.14 22.52 2.30
C SER A 97 -1.98 22.20 1.37
N ILE A 98 -1.19 21.16 1.71
CA ILE A 98 -0.03 20.73 0.91
C ILE A 98 -0.46 19.82 -0.25
N THR A 99 -1.55 19.07 -0.08
CA THR A 99 -2.00 18.09 -1.09
C THR A 99 -2.79 18.71 -2.24
N VAL A 100 -3.39 19.87 -2.04
CA VAL A 100 -4.30 20.44 -3.05
C VAL A 100 -3.57 21.29 -4.11
N ASN A 101 -2.37 21.81 -3.81
CA ASN A 101 -1.83 22.87 -4.67
C ASN A 101 -0.82 22.48 -5.74
N ASN A 102 -0.16 21.31 -5.68
CA ASN A 102 0.92 21.12 -6.65
C ASN A 102 0.94 19.77 -7.39
N ASN A 103 0.31 18.71 -6.89
CA ASN A 103 0.51 17.40 -7.50
C ASN A 103 -0.63 16.93 -8.41
N TYR A 104 -1.84 17.48 -8.25
CA TYR A 104 -2.98 17.03 -9.05
C TYR A 104 -2.90 17.53 -10.50
N TRP A 105 -2.41 18.74 -10.68
CA TRP A 105 -2.27 19.33 -12.01
C TRP A 105 -1.08 18.78 -12.79
N ASP A 106 -0.01 18.39 -12.11
CA ASP A 106 1.14 17.75 -12.75
C ASP A 106 0.82 16.37 -13.29
N TYR A 107 -0.02 15.60 -12.57
CA TYR A 107 -0.50 14.30 -13.04
C TYR A 107 -1.49 14.39 -14.21
N LEU A 108 -2.23 15.47 -14.31
CA LEU A 108 -3.21 15.72 -15.38
C LEU A 108 -2.61 16.54 -16.53
N SER A 109 -1.40 17.06 -16.40
CA SER A 109 -0.77 17.82 -17.45
C SER A 109 -0.19 16.90 -18.51
N LEU A 110 -0.58 17.13 -19.76
CA LEU A 110 0.04 16.47 -20.92
C LEU A 110 1.55 16.66 -20.97
N ARG A 111 2.06 17.69 -20.30
CA ARG A 111 3.48 18.00 -20.16
C ARG A 111 4.24 16.89 -19.44
N TRP A 112 3.62 16.26 -18.45
CA TRP A 112 4.19 15.09 -17.78
C TRP A 112 4.32 13.90 -18.74
N TYR A 113 3.31 13.69 -19.59
CA TYR A 113 3.27 12.58 -20.55
C TYR A 113 4.28 12.73 -21.69
N PHE A 114 4.55 13.96 -22.14
CA PHE A 114 5.44 14.23 -23.26
C PHE A 114 6.88 14.62 -22.84
N ASN A 115 7.15 14.81 -21.58
CA ASN A 115 8.50 15.11 -21.08
C ASN A 115 9.34 13.88 -20.76
N ASP A 116 8.83 12.69 -21.10
CA ASP A 116 9.57 11.44 -20.93
C ASP A 116 10.60 11.27 -22.04
N THR A 117 11.73 11.90 -21.85
CA THR A 117 12.95 11.54 -22.56
C THR A 117 13.73 10.52 -21.73
N GLY A 118 13.19 9.32 -21.59
CA GLY A 118 13.91 8.16 -21.05
C GLY A 118 13.65 7.85 -19.59
N HIS A 119 12.79 6.93 -19.37
CA HIS A 119 12.75 5.83 -18.39
C HIS A 119 13.31 6.04 -16.97
N THR A 120 13.50 7.23 -16.49
CA THR A 120 13.78 7.49 -15.10
C THR A 120 12.51 7.99 -14.42
N TYR A 121 12.03 7.19 -13.50
CA TYR A 121 10.95 7.57 -12.60
C TYR A 121 11.42 8.77 -11.77
N ILE A 122 11.15 9.97 -12.26
CA ILE A 122 11.51 11.18 -11.55
C ILE A 122 10.47 11.38 -10.46
N ASN A 123 10.89 11.12 -9.22
CA ASN A 123 10.09 11.47 -8.06
C ASN A 123 9.77 12.98 -8.13
N PRO A 124 8.50 13.40 -8.16
CA PRO A 124 8.12 14.81 -8.24
C PRO A 124 8.80 15.70 -7.19
N ARG A 125 9.13 15.14 -6.04
CA ARG A 125 9.88 15.86 -4.98
C ARG A 125 11.32 16.22 -5.37
N GLN A 126 11.94 15.49 -6.30
CA GLN A 126 13.30 15.82 -6.77
C GLN A 126 13.29 16.90 -7.84
N HIS A 127 12.20 17.07 -8.57
CA HIS A 127 12.10 18.11 -9.58
C HIS A 127 11.98 19.50 -8.97
N ASN A 128 11.27 19.64 -7.85
CA ASN A 128 11.11 20.90 -7.14
C ASN A 128 12.40 21.42 -6.48
N ASN A 129 13.33 20.51 -6.13
CA ASN A 129 14.61 20.92 -5.53
C ASN A 129 15.64 21.45 -6.55
N LYS A 130 15.39 21.27 -7.86
CA LYS A 130 16.30 21.81 -8.91
C LYS A 130 15.93 23.20 -9.40
N ILE A 131 14.74 23.70 -9.08
CA ILE A 131 14.25 25.01 -9.56
C ILE A 131 14.69 26.16 -8.65
N HIS A 132 15.23 25.87 -7.47
CA HIS A 132 15.63 26.93 -6.52
C HIS A 132 17.12 27.28 -6.48
N ASN A 133 17.93 26.85 -7.46
CA ASN A 133 19.35 27.17 -7.52
C ASN A 133 19.73 28.00 -8.76
N TYR A 134 18.87 28.94 -9.16
CA TYR A 134 19.25 30.03 -10.08
C TYR A 134 18.63 31.34 -9.64
#